data_c2b89f2a25fc33f8da4bab4b6baa8fbf
#
_entry.id   c2b89f2a25fc33f8da4bab4b6baa8fbf
#
_cell.length_a   1.000
_cell.length_b   1.000
_cell.length_c   1.000
_cell.angle_alpha   90.00
_cell.angle_beta   90.00
_cell.angle_gamma   90.00
#
_symmetry.space_group_name_H-M   'P 1'
#
loop_
_entity.id
_entity.type
_entity.pdbx_description
1 polymer ?
#
loop_
_entity_poly.entity_id
_entity_poly.type
_entity_poly.pdbx_seq_one_letter_code
_entity_poly.pdbx_strand_id
1 'polypeptide(L)'
;MKRILAVVVVCMFLAVSGTALAKDWTKVRIGVEGAYPPFSYVQPDGELAGFDIDIAKALGKAMGVEVTLVAQDWDGIIPGLLAKKYDAIIASMSITEERLKKVAFTNKYYQTPAKFVVQKGVMDTFSREAIKGKSVGVQRATIHDKYLTDNYGNDVEIKRYGTQDEAYLDITAGRVDLLLADSVALSDGFLQKEEGKDYMFIGPDLSDPKWFGDGAGIAIRKEDKELAEMFNKAIDTIRVDGTYK
;
A
#
# COMPACT_ATOMS: atom_id res chain seq x y z
N MET A 1 78.54 -9.79 -25.54
CA MET A 1 77.71 -10.59 -24.57
C MET A 1 76.87 -9.61 -23.74
N LYS A 2 75.64 -9.32 -24.17
CA LYS A 2 74.78 -8.38 -23.44
C LYS A 2 73.79 -9.18 -22.63
N ARG A 3 73.79 -9.04 -21.29
CA ARG A 3 72.87 -9.69 -20.38
C ARG A 3 71.58 -8.83 -20.37
N ILE A 4 70.52 -9.40 -20.82
CA ILE A 4 69.15 -8.81 -20.75
C ILE A 4 68.58 -9.19 -19.40
N LEU A 5 68.33 -8.20 -18.53
CA LEU A 5 67.69 -8.32 -17.22
C LEU A 5 66.20 -8.19 -17.45
N ALA A 6 65.45 -9.28 -17.36
CA ALA A 6 63.99 -9.29 -17.43
C ALA A 6 63.43 -8.90 -16.06
N VAL A 7 62.85 -7.71 -15.95
CA VAL A 7 62.10 -7.28 -14.78
C VAL A 7 60.66 -7.78 -14.93
N VAL A 8 60.32 -8.79 -14.13
CA VAL A 8 58.91 -9.27 -13.99
C VAL A 8 58.19 -8.35 -13.03
N VAL A 9 57.38 -7.45 -13.56
CA VAL A 9 56.43 -6.66 -12.79
C VAL A 9 55.22 -7.52 -12.48
N VAL A 10 55.14 -8.07 -11.26
CA VAL A 10 53.95 -8.75 -10.75
C VAL A 10 52.96 -7.68 -10.33
N CYS A 11 51.96 -7.41 -11.19
CA CYS A 11 50.80 -6.60 -10.82
C CYS A 11 49.95 -7.40 -9.83
N MET A 12 50.11 -7.12 -8.54
CA MET A 12 49.25 -7.60 -7.49
C MET A 12 47.94 -6.84 -7.55
N PHE A 13 46.94 -7.37 -8.28
CA PHE A 13 45.56 -6.90 -8.18
C PHE A 13 45.06 -7.23 -6.75
N LEU A 14 45.16 -6.27 -5.86
CA LEU A 14 44.39 -6.26 -4.62
C LEU A 14 42.92 -6.14 -5.01
N ALA A 15 42.22 -7.30 -5.07
CA ALA A 15 40.77 -7.35 -5.06
C ALA A 15 40.30 -6.78 -3.72
N VAL A 16 40.03 -5.48 -3.70
CA VAL A 16 39.27 -4.86 -2.62
C VAL A 16 37.86 -5.40 -2.75
N SER A 17 37.62 -6.54 -2.14
CA SER A 17 36.29 -7.01 -1.84
C SER A 17 35.66 -5.97 -0.92
N GLY A 18 34.98 -4.97 -1.49
CA GLY A 18 34.17 -4.06 -0.73
C GLY A 18 33.12 -4.88 0.02
N THR A 19 33.39 -5.17 1.28
CA THR A 19 32.34 -5.57 2.20
C THR A 19 31.33 -4.44 2.18
N ALA A 20 30.18 -4.65 1.50
CA ALA A 20 29.04 -3.79 1.70
C ALA A 20 28.80 -3.78 3.21
N LEU A 21 29.17 -2.69 3.89
CA LEU A 21 28.82 -2.50 5.30
C LEU A 21 27.30 -2.61 5.37
N ALA A 22 26.82 -3.64 6.05
CA ALA A 22 25.41 -3.79 6.35
C ALA A 22 24.94 -2.47 6.97
N LYS A 23 23.85 -1.91 6.42
CA LYS A 23 23.31 -0.65 6.92
C LYS A 23 22.74 -0.92 8.30
N ASP A 24 23.29 -0.28 9.32
CA ASP A 24 22.78 -0.40 10.68
C ASP A 24 21.46 0.38 10.80
N TRP A 25 20.35 -0.37 10.81
CA TRP A 25 19.02 0.18 10.90
C TRP A 25 18.63 0.45 12.36
N THR A 26 19.09 1.56 12.92
CA THR A 26 18.67 2.04 14.26
C THR A 26 17.45 2.96 14.19
N LYS A 27 17.22 3.58 13.02
CA LYS A 27 16.07 4.45 12.74
C LYS A 27 15.49 4.09 11.37
N VAL A 28 14.16 4.04 11.30
CA VAL A 28 13.41 3.76 10.06
C VAL A 28 12.32 4.81 9.88
N ARG A 29 12.34 5.49 8.74
CA ARG A 29 11.27 6.39 8.33
C ARG A 29 10.25 5.59 7.53
N ILE A 30 8.97 5.71 7.87
CA ILE A 30 7.88 4.97 7.24
C ILE A 30 6.92 5.94 6.59
N GLY A 31 6.75 5.83 5.27
CA GLY A 31 5.73 6.55 4.51
C GLY A 31 4.35 5.95 4.78
N VAL A 32 3.39 6.80 5.12
CA VAL A 32 1.99 6.46 5.35
C VAL A 32 1.10 7.44 4.59
N GLU A 33 -0.14 7.07 4.28
CA GLU A 33 -1.01 7.98 3.51
C GLU A 33 -1.69 9.03 4.40
N GLY A 34 -2.32 8.62 5.50
CA GLY A 34 -3.03 9.52 6.40
C GLY A 34 -4.43 9.96 5.94
N ALA A 35 -4.97 9.35 4.86
CA ALA A 35 -6.29 9.65 4.30
C ALA A 35 -7.05 8.39 3.86
N TYR A 36 -6.84 7.29 4.56
CA TYR A 36 -7.45 5.97 4.28
C TYR A 36 -7.92 5.28 5.57
N PRO A 37 -8.99 5.80 6.25
CA PRO A 37 -9.52 5.16 7.45
C PRO A 37 -10.12 3.78 7.12
N PRO A 38 -10.07 2.80 8.06
CA PRO A 38 -9.48 2.88 9.39
C PRO A 38 -7.98 2.58 9.44
N PHE A 39 -7.31 2.39 8.28
CA PHE A 39 -5.93 1.95 8.21
C PHE A 39 -4.93 3.06 8.54
N SER A 40 -5.12 4.25 7.96
CA SER A 40 -4.24 5.40 8.18
C SER A 40 -5.03 6.70 7.99
N TYR A 41 -5.16 7.50 9.05
CA TYR A 41 -5.89 8.76 9.03
C TYR A 41 -5.29 9.77 10.01
N VAL A 42 -5.61 11.05 9.80
CA VAL A 42 -5.23 12.13 10.71
C VAL A 42 -6.36 12.37 11.69
N GLN A 43 -6.05 12.35 12.99
CA GLN A 43 -6.99 12.68 14.06
C GLN A 43 -7.23 14.19 14.17
N PRO A 44 -8.27 14.65 14.89
CA PRO A 44 -8.53 16.08 15.07
C PRO A 44 -7.40 16.88 15.75
N ASP A 45 -6.53 16.21 16.49
CA ASP A 45 -5.32 16.80 17.10
C ASP A 45 -4.11 16.86 16.16
N GLY A 46 -4.26 16.34 14.95
CA GLY A 46 -3.20 16.28 13.93
C GLY A 46 -2.33 15.02 13.98
N GLU A 47 -2.54 14.13 14.94
CA GLU A 47 -1.76 12.90 15.05
C GLU A 47 -2.25 11.82 14.06
N LEU A 48 -1.29 11.04 13.56
CA LEU A 48 -1.59 9.88 12.69
C LEU A 48 -2.06 8.70 13.53
N ALA A 49 -3.15 8.07 13.10
CA ALA A 49 -3.76 6.91 13.73
C ALA A 49 -4.25 5.87 12.70
N GLY A 50 -4.60 4.70 13.19
CA GLY A 50 -5.18 3.60 12.42
C GLY A 50 -4.29 2.37 12.40
N PHE A 51 -4.81 1.31 11.79
CA PHE A 51 -4.17 -0.01 11.79
C PHE A 51 -2.74 0.01 11.23
N ASP A 52 -2.50 0.68 10.10
CA ASP A 52 -1.16 0.78 9.50
C ASP A 52 -0.18 1.53 10.40
N ILE A 53 -0.68 2.51 11.15
CA ILE A 53 0.10 3.30 12.10
C ILE A 53 0.51 2.45 13.31
N ASP A 54 -0.45 1.65 13.83
CA ASP A 54 -0.20 0.76 14.97
C ASP A 54 0.75 -0.38 14.57
N ILE A 55 0.58 -0.95 13.36
CA ILE A 55 1.50 -1.93 12.79
C ILE A 55 2.91 -1.33 12.65
N ALA A 56 3.05 -0.11 12.12
CA ALA A 56 4.36 0.55 11.99
C ALA A 56 5.06 0.70 13.34
N LYS A 57 4.33 1.14 14.38
CA LYS A 57 4.85 1.29 15.75
C LYS A 57 5.22 -0.06 16.36
N ALA A 58 4.34 -1.08 16.22
CA ALA A 58 4.57 -2.43 16.74
C ALA A 58 5.79 -3.10 16.11
N LEU A 59 5.94 -2.98 14.79
CA LEU A 59 7.09 -3.51 14.05
C LEU A 59 8.39 -2.81 14.46
N GLY A 60 8.37 -1.49 14.61
CA GLY A 60 9.53 -0.73 15.11
C GLY A 60 9.99 -1.22 16.49
N LYS A 61 9.03 -1.44 17.40
CA LYS A 61 9.31 -2.02 18.73
C LYS A 61 9.90 -3.43 18.64
N ALA A 62 9.32 -4.29 17.80
CA ALA A 62 9.78 -5.66 17.61
C ALA A 62 11.19 -5.73 16.97
N MET A 63 11.53 -4.78 16.10
CA MET A 63 12.86 -4.67 15.49
C MET A 63 13.88 -3.97 16.39
N GLY A 64 13.44 -3.31 17.46
CA GLY A 64 14.32 -2.49 18.32
C GLY A 64 14.82 -1.21 17.62
N VAL A 65 14.05 -0.64 16.70
CA VAL A 65 14.39 0.56 15.94
C VAL A 65 13.45 1.74 16.28
N GLU A 66 13.96 2.95 16.17
CA GLU A 66 13.16 4.17 16.24
C GLU A 66 12.38 4.36 14.92
N VAL A 67 11.05 4.47 15.00
CA VAL A 67 10.18 4.71 13.85
C VAL A 67 9.76 6.16 13.79
N THR A 68 9.91 6.78 12.60
CA THR A 68 9.34 8.08 12.28
C THR A 68 8.33 7.92 11.14
N LEU A 69 7.10 8.40 11.34
CA LEU A 69 6.06 8.37 10.31
C LEU A 69 6.15 9.63 9.44
N VAL A 70 6.01 9.45 8.12
CA VAL A 70 6.04 10.52 7.12
C VAL A 70 4.76 10.43 6.31
N ALA A 71 3.86 11.39 6.50
CA ALA A 71 2.64 11.49 5.69
C ALA A 71 2.99 11.86 4.25
N GLN A 72 2.39 11.15 3.30
CA GLN A 72 2.61 11.34 1.87
C GLN A 72 1.38 10.88 1.10
N ASP A 73 0.86 11.75 0.23
CA ASP A 73 -0.25 11.41 -0.66
C ASP A 73 0.03 10.14 -1.45
N TRP A 74 -1.00 9.35 -1.68
CA TRP A 74 -0.92 8.06 -2.36
C TRP A 74 -0.15 8.10 -3.69
N ASP A 75 -0.44 9.09 -4.54
CA ASP A 75 0.20 9.24 -5.85
C ASP A 75 1.73 9.39 -5.78
N GLY A 76 2.21 9.99 -4.71
CA GLY A 76 3.63 10.26 -4.47
C GLY A 76 4.35 9.21 -3.64
N ILE A 77 3.64 8.18 -3.13
CA ILE A 77 4.19 7.33 -2.07
C ILE A 77 5.31 6.41 -2.57
N ILE A 78 5.18 5.74 -3.72
CA ILE A 78 6.28 4.94 -4.30
C ILE A 78 7.41 5.84 -4.83
N PRO A 79 7.16 6.92 -5.60
CA PRO A 79 8.18 7.89 -5.94
C PRO A 79 8.96 8.43 -4.73
N GLY A 80 8.29 8.74 -3.62
CA GLY A 80 8.92 9.20 -2.38
C GLY A 80 9.88 8.18 -1.76
N LEU A 81 9.51 6.88 -1.76
CA LEU A 81 10.37 5.79 -1.33
C LEU A 81 11.63 5.70 -2.20
N LEU A 82 11.46 5.74 -3.51
CA LEU A 82 12.58 5.66 -4.46
C LEU A 82 13.50 6.90 -4.38
N ALA A 83 12.93 8.06 -4.06
CA ALA A 83 13.67 9.30 -3.79
C ALA A 83 14.27 9.35 -2.36
N LYS A 84 14.15 8.27 -1.58
CA LYS A 84 14.72 8.15 -0.21
C LYS A 84 14.14 9.18 0.80
N LYS A 85 12.90 9.66 0.58
CA LYS A 85 12.21 10.48 1.57
C LYS A 85 11.91 9.69 2.84
N TYR A 86 11.64 8.40 2.70
CA TYR A 86 11.48 7.40 3.77
C TYR A 86 12.08 6.07 3.34
N ASP A 87 12.08 5.08 4.22
CA ASP A 87 12.81 3.83 4.05
C ASP A 87 11.89 2.65 3.76
N ALA A 88 10.63 2.74 4.17
CA ALA A 88 9.57 1.77 3.92
C ALA A 88 8.23 2.48 3.70
N ILE A 89 7.23 1.78 3.14
CA ILE A 89 5.85 2.22 3.05
C ILE A 89 4.97 1.21 3.79
N ILE A 90 4.16 1.70 4.74
CA ILE A 90 3.07 0.97 5.36
C ILE A 90 1.80 1.78 5.13
N ALA A 91 1.04 1.45 4.09
CA ALA A 91 -0.10 2.19 3.61
C ALA A 91 -1.08 1.28 2.86
N SER A 92 -1.44 0.14 3.45
CA SER A 92 -2.40 -0.80 2.86
C SER A 92 -2.07 -1.20 1.41
N MET A 93 -0.78 -1.19 1.05
CA MET A 93 -0.32 -1.35 -0.32
C MET A 93 -0.30 -2.82 -0.75
N SER A 94 -1.19 -3.21 -1.66
CA SER A 94 -1.25 -4.56 -2.21
C SER A 94 0.04 -4.93 -2.96
N ILE A 95 0.51 -6.14 -2.73
CA ILE A 95 1.64 -6.77 -3.43
C ILE A 95 1.15 -7.16 -4.82
N THR A 96 1.58 -6.45 -5.86
CA THR A 96 1.22 -6.74 -7.25
C THR A 96 2.47 -6.89 -8.12
N GLU A 97 2.36 -7.65 -9.21
CA GLU A 97 3.48 -7.80 -10.17
C GLU A 97 3.98 -6.47 -10.71
N GLU A 98 3.09 -5.50 -10.93
CA GLU A 98 3.47 -4.19 -11.43
C GLU A 98 4.32 -3.42 -10.41
N ARG A 99 3.92 -3.46 -9.12
CA ARG A 99 4.66 -2.81 -8.05
C ARG A 99 5.98 -3.51 -7.76
N LEU A 100 6.03 -4.85 -7.84
CA LEU A 100 7.25 -5.65 -7.71
C LEU A 100 8.31 -5.32 -8.78
N LYS A 101 7.93 -4.79 -9.93
CA LYS A 101 8.90 -4.27 -10.91
C LYS A 101 9.66 -3.04 -10.41
N LYS A 102 9.08 -2.25 -9.50
CA LYS A 102 9.64 -0.99 -8.99
C LYS A 102 10.26 -1.12 -7.60
N VAL A 103 9.61 -1.86 -6.71
CA VAL A 103 9.98 -2.00 -5.29
C VAL A 103 10.00 -3.48 -4.88
N ALA A 104 10.57 -3.78 -3.72
CA ALA A 104 10.41 -5.07 -3.04
C ALA A 104 9.29 -4.97 -1.99
N PHE A 105 8.77 -6.11 -1.56
CA PHE A 105 7.78 -6.21 -0.50
C PHE A 105 8.20 -7.22 0.56
N THR A 106 7.70 -7.03 1.77
CA THR A 106 7.68 -8.06 2.80
C THR A 106 6.63 -9.12 2.50
N ASN A 107 6.53 -10.14 3.34
CA ASN A 107 5.34 -10.95 3.47
C ASN A 107 4.13 -10.03 3.77
N LYS A 108 2.94 -10.43 3.31
CA LYS A 108 1.73 -9.65 3.61
C LYS A 108 1.49 -9.58 5.12
N TYR A 109 1.01 -8.43 5.59
CA TYR A 109 0.59 -8.28 6.99
C TYR A 109 -0.94 -8.38 7.15
N TYR A 110 -1.74 -8.11 6.10
CA TYR A 110 -3.17 -8.44 6.07
C TYR A 110 -3.66 -8.69 4.64
N GLN A 111 -4.92 -9.09 4.49
CA GLN A 111 -5.61 -9.22 3.21
C GLN A 111 -7.12 -9.11 3.41
N THR A 112 -7.76 -8.28 2.59
CA THR A 112 -9.21 -8.05 2.54
C THR A 112 -9.66 -8.00 1.07
N PRO A 113 -10.92 -8.38 0.77
CA PRO A 113 -11.44 -8.23 -0.58
C PRO A 113 -11.78 -6.77 -0.89
N ALA A 114 -11.85 -6.40 -2.16
CA ALA A 114 -12.51 -5.18 -2.60
C ALA A 114 -14.01 -5.42 -2.79
N LYS A 115 -14.81 -4.37 -2.63
CA LYS A 115 -16.28 -4.42 -2.82
C LYS A 115 -16.80 -3.15 -3.46
N PHE A 116 -17.96 -3.28 -4.09
CA PHE A 116 -18.74 -2.11 -4.50
C PHE A 116 -19.69 -1.67 -3.38
N VAL A 117 -19.96 -0.38 -3.34
CA VAL A 117 -20.99 0.23 -2.50
C VAL A 117 -21.95 1.01 -3.39
N VAL A 118 -23.24 0.97 -3.06
CA VAL A 118 -24.33 1.67 -3.75
C VAL A 118 -25.33 2.19 -2.72
N GLN A 119 -26.11 3.21 -3.08
CA GLN A 119 -27.23 3.67 -2.27
C GLN A 119 -28.34 2.59 -2.22
N LYS A 120 -28.90 2.36 -1.03
CA LYS A 120 -30.00 1.39 -0.83
C LYS A 120 -31.19 1.71 -1.72
N GLY A 121 -31.79 0.68 -2.31
CA GLY A 121 -32.97 0.81 -3.19
C GLY A 121 -32.66 1.29 -4.61
N VAL A 122 -31.40 1.61 -4.95
CA VAL A 122 -31.03 2.01 -6.32
C VAL A 122 -30.74 0.80 -7.20
N MET A 123 -30.22 -0.29 -6.60
CA MET A 123 -29.86 -1.52 -7.32
C MET A 123 -30.02 -2.72 -6.39
N ASP A 124 -30.76 -3.73 -6.83
CA ASP A 124 -31.00 -4.97 -6.06
C ASP A 124 -29.98 -6.06 -6.35
N THR A 125 -29.45 -6.09 -7.58
CA THR A 125 -28.47 -7.08 -8.03
C THR A 125 -27.35 -6.42 -8.80
N PHE A 126 -26.12 -6.87 -8.57
CA PHE A 126 -24.95 -6.42 -9.31
C PHE A 126 -24.75 -7.26 -10.57
N SER A 127 -24.73 -6.60 -11.72
CA SER A 127 -24.28 -7.19 -12.98
C SER A 127 -23.61 -6.13 -13.84
N ARG A 128 -22.89 -6.55 -14.87
CA ARG A 128 -22.26 -5.63 -15.83
C ARG A 128 -23.30 -4.72 -16.50
N GLU A 129 -24.46 -5.27 -16.83
CA GLU A 129 -25.58 -4.54 -17.43
C GLU A 129 -26.18 -3.53 -16.46
N ALA A 130 -26.30 -3.90 -15.18
CA ALA A 130 -26.88 -3.04 -14.15
C ALA A 130 -26.03 -1.78 -13.85
N ILE A 131 -24.72 -1.88 -13.99
CA ILE A 131 -23.81 -0.74 -13.75
C ILE A 131 -23.47 0.05 -15.03
N LYS A 132 -23.88 -0.43 -16.21
CA LYS A 132 -23.61 0.24 -17.48
C LYS A 132 -24.18 1.64 -17.52
N GLY A 133 -23.36 2.61 -17.92
CA GLY A 133 -23.72 4.02 -17.97
C GLY A 133 -23.72 4.74 -16.61
N LYS A 134 -23.41 4.03 -15.51
CA LYS A 134 -23.27 4.62 -14.18
C LYS A 134 -21.87 5.19 -13.94
N SER A 135 -21.78 6.09 -12.96
CA SER A 135 -20.52 6.65 -12.49
C SER A 135 -20.00 5.86 -11.28
N VAL A 136 -18.71 5.51 -11.28
CA VAL A 136 -18.05 4.78 -10.19
C VAL A 136 -16.89 5.60 -9.64
N GLY A 137 -16.96 5.95 -8.36
CA GLY A 137 -15.90 6.66 -7.64
C GLY A 137 -14.82 5.70 -7.15
N VAL A 138 -13.57 6.08 -7.32
CA VAL A 138 -12.40 5.29 -6.92
C VAL A 138 -11.21 6.20 -6.62
N GLN A 139 -10.38 5.84 -5.66
CA GLN A 139 -9.11 6.52 -5.48
C GLN A 139 -8.17 6.19 -6.65
N ARG A 140 -7.61 7.22 -7.30
CA ARG A 140 -6.73 7.09 -8.47
C ARG A 140 -5.44 6.31 -8.16
N ALA A 141 -4.86 5.69 -9.18
CA ALA A 141 -3.60 4.95 -9.09
C ALA A 141 -3.61 3.75 -8.11
N THR A 142 -4.80 3.29 -7.72
CA THR A 142 -4.99 2.08 -6.90
C THR A 142 -5.22 0.85 -7.76
N ILE A 143 -5.19 -0.32 -7.13
CA ILE A 143 -5.61 -1.57 -7.76
C ILE A 143 -7.10 -1.55 -8.15
N HIS A 144 -7.92 -0.82 -7.39
CA HIS A 144 -9.36 -0.62 -7.64
C HIS A 144 -9.58 0.19 -8.93
N ASP A 145 -8.86 1.31 -9.11
CA ASP A 145 -8.87 2.10 -10.34
C ASP A 145 -8.43 1.25 -11.55
N LYS A 146 -7.35 0.48 -11.41
CA LYS A 146 -6.88 -0.40 -12.46
C LYS A 146 -7.91 -1.47 -12.81
N TYR A 147 -8.52 -2.11 -11.81
CA TYR A 147 -9.57 -3.10 -12.01
C TYR A 147 -10.76 -2.53 -12.76
N LEU A 148 -11.27 -1.37 -12.35
CA LEU A 148 -12.36 -0.67 -13.04
C LEU A 148 -12.00 -0.34 -14.47
N THR A 149 -10.81 0.23 -14.69
CA THR A 149 -10.34 0.62 -16.02
C THR A 149 -10.29 -0.57 -16.97
N ASP A 150 -9.69 -1.67 -16.53
CA ASP A 150 -9.44 -2.83 -17.39
C ASP A 150 -10.71 -3.67 -17.62
N ASN A 151 -11.65 -3.70 -16.66
CA ASN A 151 -12.83 -4.56 -16.77
C ASN A 151 -14.09 -3.81 -17.14
N TYR A 152 -14.22 -2.52 -16.79
CA TYR A 152 -15.46 -1.75 -16.96
C TYR A 152 -15.26 -0.39 -17.62
N GLY A 153 -14.06 -0.02 -18.06
CA GLY A 153 -13.74 1.31 -18.56
C GLY A 153 -14.56 1.77 -19.78
N ASN A 154 -15.17 0.83 -20.53
CA ASN A 154 -16.07 1.13 -21.64
C ASN A 154 -17.56 1.13 -21.24
N ASP A 155 -17.89 0.70 -20.02
CA ASP A 155 -19.25 0.52 -19.56
C ASP A 155 -19.68 1.57 -18.52
N VAL A 156 -18.72 2.12 -17.75
CA VAL A 156 -18.99 3.05 -16.66
C VAL A 156 -18.15 4.33 -16.81
N GLU A 157 -18.62 5.44 -16.22
CA GLU A 157 -17.81 6.63 -16.03
C GLU A 157 -16.96 6.48 -14.77
N ILE A 158 -15.65 6.40 -14.90
CA ILE A 158 -14.75 6.26 -13.74
C ILE A 158 -14.36 7.65 -13.23
N LYS A 159 -14.83 7.98 -12.02
CA LYS A 159 -14.48 9.22 -11.30
C LYS A 159 -13.31 8.93 -10.36
N ARG A 160 -12.17 9.60 -10.63
CA ARG A 160 -10.90 9.37 -9.91
C ARG A 160 -10.63 10.49 -8.93
N TYR A 161 -10.41 10.12 -7.67
CA TYR A 161 -10.16 11.04 -6.56
C TYR A 161 -8.73 10.93 -6.03
N GLY A 162 -8.22 11.97 -5.40
CA GLY A 162 -6.91 11.97 -4.74
C GLY A 162 -6.89 11.07 -3.52
N THR A 163 -7.97 11.11 -2.75
CA THR A 163 -8.17 10.32 -1.55
C THR A 163 -9.46 9.52 -1.61
N GLN A 164 -9.59 8.50 -0.76
CA GLN A 164 -10.83 7.74 -0.61
C GLN A 164 -11.92 8.61 0.04
N ASP A 165 -11.56 9.52 0.95
CA ASP A 165 -12.52 10.43 1.60
C ASP A 165 -13.21 11.36 0.59
N GLU A 166 -12.48 11.86 -0.44
CA GLU A 166 -13.09 12.64 -1.52
C GLU A 166 -14.16 11.84 -2.28
N ALA A 167 -13.92 10.52 -2.48
CA ALA A 167 -14.91 9.65 -3.11
C ALA A 167 -16.15 9.46 -2.23
N TYR A 168 -15.99 9.39 -0.90
CA TYR A 168 -17.12 9.34 0.05
C TYR A 168 -17.96 10.62 0.02
N LEU A 169 -17.32 11.79 -0.07
CA LEU A 169 -18.04 13.05 -0.22
C LEU A 169 -18.84 13.12 -1.53
N ASP A 170 -18.32 12.54 -2.60
CA ASP A 170 -18.97 12.60 -3.91
C ASP A 170 -20.14 11.64 -4.02
N ILE A 171 -20.09 10.45 -3.42
CA ILE A 171 -21.25 9.55 -3.42
C ILE A 171 -22.37 10.09 -2.54
N THR A 172 -22.06 10.69 -1.38
CA THR A 172 -23.08 11.30 -0.51
C THR A 172 -23.73 12.52 -1.13
N ALA A 173 -23.00 13.23 -1.98
CA ALA A 173 -23.52 14.38 -2.76
C ALA A 173 -24.26 13.94 -4.05
N GLY A 174 -24.40 12.65 -4.34
CA GLY A 174 -25.03 12.11 -5.54
C GLY A 174 -24.27 12.40 -6.85
N ARG A 175 -22.96 12.67 -6.76
CA ARG A 175 -22.10 12.93 -7.93
C ARG A 175 -21.49 11.66 -8.51
N VAL A 176 -21.53 10.55 -7.79
CA VAL A 176 -21.23 9.19 -8.28
C VAL A 176 -22.31 8.22 -7.81
N ASP A 177 -22.56 7.18 -8.60
CA ASP A 177 -23.59 6.16 -8.33
C ASP A 177 -23.06 5.03 -7.44
N LEU A 178 -21.80 4.66 -7.62
CA LEU A 178 -21.14 3.58 -6.88
C LEU A 178 -19.75 3.99 -6.40
N LEU A 179 -19.24 3.26 -5.40
CA LEU A 179 -17.82 3.28 -5.02
C LEU A 179 -17.21 1.90 -5.22
N LEU A 180 -15.90 1.83 -5.46
CA LEU A 180 -15.10 0.61 -5.36
C LEU A 180 -13.85 0.89 -4.52
N ALA A 181 -13.69 0.15 -3.42
CA ALA A 181 -12.50 0.18 -2.58
C ALA A 181 -12.35 -1.11 -1.77
N ASP A 182 -11.35 -1.15 -0.89
CA ASP A 182 -11.21 -2.20 0.14
C ASP A 182 -12.48 -2.30 1.00
N SER A 183 -12.91 -3.54 1.30
CA SER A 183 -14.16 -3.77 2.03
C SER A 183 -14.15 -3.23 3.46
N VAL A 184 -12.99 -3.25 4.14
CA VAL A 184 -12.86 -2.71 5.50
C VAL A 184 -12.85 -1.19 5.46
N ALA A 185 -12.14 -0.58 4.50
CA ALA A 185 -12.18 0.86 4.30
C ALA A 185 -13.61 1.36 4.03
N LEU A 186 -14.35 0.66 3.17
CA LEU A 186 -15.77 0.98 2.91
C LEU A 186 -16.67 0.74 4.13
N SER A 187 -16.46 -0.36 4.87
CA SER A 187 -17.25 -0.68 6.07
C SER A 187 -17.04 0.38 7.16
N ASP A 188 -15.81 0.50 7.62
CA ASP A 188 -15.50 1.26 8.83
C ASP A 188 -15.25 2.74 8.52
N GLY A 189 -14.71 3.04 7.33
CA GLY A 189 -14.49 4.41 6.87
C GLY A 189 -15.76 5.11 6.40
N PHE A 190 -16.79 4.36 5.97
CA PHE A 190 -17.99 4.94 5.37
C PHE A 190 -19.30 4.32 5.87
N LEU A 191 -19.59 3.03 5.63
CA LEU A 191 -20.92 2.43 5.86
C LEU A 191 -21.36 2.46 7.33
N GLN A 192 -20.43 2.41 8.27
CA GLN A 192 -20.71 2.50 9.72
C GLN A 192 -20.82 3.95 10.22
N LYS A 193 -20.52 4.94 9.37
CA LYS A 193 -20.69 6.37 9.68
C LYS A 193 -22.12 6.81 9.40
N GLU A 194 -22.49 7.97 9.96
CA GLU A 194 -23.83 8.57 9.76
C GLU A 194 -24.15 8.76 8.27
N GLU A 195 -23.18 9.30 7.51
CA GLU A 195 -23.28 9.57 6.08
C GLU A 195 -23.40 8.29 5.22
N GLY A 196 -22.96 7.14 5.73
CA GLY A 196 -23.00 5.85 5.05
C GLY A 196 -24.28 5.02 5.30
N LYS A 197 -25.16 5.45 6.23
CA LYS A 197 -26.34 4.67 6.64
C LYS A 197 -27.29 4.30 5.52
N ASP A 198 -27.40 5.14 4.50
CA ASP A 198 -28.27 4.91 3.34
C ASP A 198 -27.60 4.12 2.22
N TYR A 199 -26.40 3.59 2.47
CA TYR A 199 -25.61 2.83 1.52
C TYR A 199 -25.44 1.38 1.97
N MET A 200 -25.07 0.51 1.02
CA MET A 200 -24.83 -0.92 1.28
C MET A 200 -23.78 -1.47 0.33
N PHE A 201 -23.17 -2.56 0.73
CA PHE A 201 -22.37 -3.38 -0.20
C PHE A 201 -23.26 -4.00 -1.27
N ILE A 202 -22.70 -4.09 -2.48
CA ILE A 202 -23.33 -4.81 -3.60
C ILE A 202 -22.26 -5.60 -4.37
N GLY A 203 -22.70 -6.68 -5.00
CA GLY A 203 -21.82 -7.56 -5.79
C GLY A 203 -20.98 -8.51 -4.96
N PRO A 204 -20.10 -9.28 -5.62
CA PRO A 204 -19.25 -10.26 -4.96
C PRO A 204 -18.07 -9.61 -4.24
N ASP A 205 -17.41 -10.39 -3.38
CA ASP A 205 -16.07 -10.09 -2.92
C ASP A 205 -15.08 -10.22 -4.07
N LEU A 206 -14.28 -9.18 -4.30
CA LEU A 206 -13.28 -9.12 -5.35
C LEU A 206 -11.89 -9.36 -4.76
N SER A 207 -11.32 -10.53 -5.05
CA SER A 207 -10.06 -10.97 -4.44
C SER A 207 -9.14 -11.72 -5.42
N ASP A 208 -9.44 -11.71 -6.73
CA ASP A 208 -8.58 -12.35 -7.74
C ASP A 208 -7.16 -11.74 -7.68
N PRO A 209 -6.11 -12.53 -7.39
CA PRO A 209 -4.74 -12.03 -7.28
C PRO A 209 -4.24 -11.30 -8.51
N LYS A 210 -4.74 -11.63 -9.69
CA LYS A 210 -4.43 -10.94 -10.94
C LYS A 210 -4.68 -9.43 -10.85
N TRP A 211 -5.74 -9.03 -10.13
CA TRP A 211 -6.17 -7.63 -10.02
C TRP A 211 -5.83 -7.02 -8.66
N PHE A 212 -6.06 -7.79 -7.59
CA PHE A 212 -5.98 -7.29 -6.22
C PHE A 212 -4.67 -7.68 -5.50
N GLY A 213 -3.80 -8.48 -6.17
CA GLY A 213 -2.52 -8.89 -5.62
C GLY A 213 -2.64 -9.93 -4.50
N ASP A 214 -1.53 -10.15 -3.79
CA ASP A 214 -1.41 -11.19 -2.76
C ASP A 214 -1.64 -10.70 -1.33
N GLY A 215 -2.35 -9.59 -1.16
CA GLY A 215 -2.58 -8.91 0.12
C GLY A 215 -1.67 -7.70 0.30
N ALA A 216 -1.83 -6.98 1.42
CA ALA A 216 -1.08 -5.79 1.75
C ALA A 216 0.28 -6.14 2.36
N GLY A 217 1.36 -5.60 1.80
CA GLY A 217 2.73 -5.77 2.26
C GLY A 217 3.43 -4.44 2.48
N ILE A 218 4.56 -4.48 3.17
CA ILE A 218 5.41 -3.31 3.38
C ILE A 218 6.32 -3.15 2.16
N ALA A 219 6.19 -2.02 1.45
CA ALA A 219 7.04 -1.76 0.30
C ALA A 219 8.39 -1.16 0.72
N ILE A 220 9.47 -1.67 0.11
CA ILE A 220 10.86 -1.34 0.46
C ILE A 220 11.66 -1.22 -0.85
N ARG A 221 12.71 -0.41 -0.88
CA ARG A 221 13.62 -0.38 -2.04
C ARG A 221 14.28 -1.75 -2.24
N LYS A 222 14.49 -2.15 -3.48
CA LYS A 222 15.05 -3.47 -3.83
C LYS A 222 16.45 -3.71 -3.29
N GLU A 223 17.21 -2.65 -3.07
CA GLU A 223 18.55 -2.71 -2.48
C GLU A 223 18.54 -2.90 -0.96
N ASP A 224 17.48 -2.51 -0.23
CA ASP A 224 17.40 -2.56 1.23
C ASP A 224 16.88 -3.94 1.72
N LYS A 225 17.47 -5.04 1.27
CA LYS A 225 17.02 -6.43 1.55
C LYS A 225 17.02 -6.76 3.04
N GLU A 226 18.03 -6.31 3.78
CA GLU A 226 18.12 -6.53 5.23
C GLU A 226 16.93 -5.92 5.97
N LEU A 227 16.48 -4.72 5.55
CA LEU A 227 15.31 -4.09 6.13
C LEU A 227 14.04 -4.93 5.87
N ALA A 228 13.89 -5.51 4.67
CA ALA A 228 12.79 -6.41 4.35
C ALA A 228 12.78 -7.64 5.25
N GLU A 229 13.96 -8.24 5.50
CA GLU A 229 14.10 -9.39 6.40
C GLU A 229 13.80 -9.03 7.86
N MET A 230 14.23 -7.85 8.32
CA MET A 230 13.91 -7.36 9.66
C MET A 230 12.39 -7.19 9.83
N PHE A 231 11.71 -6.57 8.87
CA PHE A 231 10.25 -6.45 8.89
C PHE A 231 9.55 -7.81 8.86
N ASN A 232 9.99 -8.77 8.04
CA ASN A 232 9.40 -10.11 7.99
C ASN A 232 9.48 -10.80 9.35
N LYS A 233 10.65 -10.78 10.01
CA LYS A 233 10.83 -11.33 11.37
C LYS A 233 9.93 -10.61 12.39
N ALA A 234 9.80 -9.30 12.28
CA ALA A 234 8.95 -8.52 13.17
C ALA A 234 7.46 -8.83 12.96
N ILE A 235 6.99 -8.99 11.70
CA ILE A 235 5.63 -9.44 11.39
C ILE A 235 5.34 -10.79 12.06
N ASP A 236 6.26 -11.75 11.94
CA ASP A 236 6.11 -13.07 12.58
C ASP A 236 6.07 -12.94 14.10
N THR A 237 6.95 -12.11 14.67
CA THR A 237 7.00 -11.85 16.12
C THR A 237 5.68 -11.30 16.65
N ILE A 238 5.15 -10.22 16.08
CA ILE A 238 3.91 -9.60 16.58
C ILE A 238 2.67 -10.49 16.40
N ARG A 239 2.71 -11.41 15.43
CA ARG A 239 1.64 -12.42 15.25
C ARG A 239 1.66 -13.49 16.34
N VAL A 240 2.86 -13.92 16.78
CA VAL A 240 3.03 -14.98 17.77
C VAL A 240 2.82 -14.48 19.19
N ASP A 241 3.30 -13.27 19.52
CA ASP A 241 3.19 -12.69 20.87
C ASP A 241 1.82 -12.06 21.19
N GLY A 242 0.92 -12.01 20.21
CA GLY A 242 -0.44 -11.50 20.36
C GLY A 242 -0.59 -9.99 20.15
N THR A 243 0.50 -9.26 19.87
CA THR A 243 0.47 -7.81 19.60
C THR A 243 -0.37 -7.48 18.35
N TYR A 244 -0.41 -8.39 17.37
CA TYR A 244 -1.19 -8.22 16.14
C TYR A 244 -2.72 -8.34 16.34
N LYS A 245 -3.21 -8.93 17.42
CA LYS A 245 -4.64 -9.14 17.72
C LYS A 245 -5.24 -7.91 18.39
#